data_1777371f346117b5b2c3816768658d33
#
_entry.id   1777371f346117b5b2c3816768658d33
#
_cell.length_a   1.000
_cell.length_b   1.000
_cell.length_c   1.000
_cell.angle_alpha   90.00
_cell.angle_beta   90.00
_cell.angle_gamma   90.00
#
_symmetry.space_group_name_H-M   'P 1'
#
loop_
_entity.id
_entity.type
_entity.pdbx_description
1 polymer ?
#
loop_
_entity_poly.entity_id
_entity_poly.type
_entity_poly.pdbx_seq_one_letter_code
_entity_poly.pdbx_strand_id
1 'polypeptide(L)'
;MVKERLALVLSPRLPHRDGLCTVIPLSTKPPREGILYQCKVSLPQSAPYPYEGKFKWAKCDMLATLSYERMKLPFTGRDPMTGKRKYLQIVVSEEEIEKVKVSVMYALGLERPAPF
;
A
#
# COMPACT_ATOMS: atom_id res chain seq x y z
N MET A 1 11.55 -18.20 1.23
CA MET A 1 10.71 -17.84 2.37
C MET A 1 9.95 -16.55 2.06
N VAL A 2 8.66 -16.58 2.23
CA VAL A 2 7.83 -15.40 1.93
C VAL A 2 7.67 -14.58 3.20
N LYS A 3 8.11 -13.33 3.15
CA LYS A 3 7.99 -12.41 4.29
C LYS A 3 6.71 -11.60 4.15
N GLU A 4 5.92 -11.55 5.23
CA GLU A 4 4.74 -10.69 5.26
C GLU A 4 5.16 -9.23 5.31
N ARG A 5 4.51 -8.40 4.51
CA ARG A 5 4.78 -6.97 4.45
C ARG A 5 3.49 -6.20 4.35
N LEU A 6 3.51 -4.98 4.89
CA LEU A 6 2.40 -4.06 4.68
C LEU A 6 2.43 -3.61 3.22
N ALA A 7 1.27 -3.52 2.60
CA ALA A 7 1.16 -3.12 1.20
C ALA A 7 -0.06 -2.22 0.99
N LEU A 8 0.06 -1.33 0.02
CA LEU A 8 -1.02 -0.45 -0.41
C LEU A 8 -1.71 -1.07 -1.62
N VAL A 9 -3.02 -1.22 -1.57
CA VAL A 9 -3.80 -1.67 -2.73
C VAL A 9 -4.02 -0.45 -3.62
N LEU A 10 -3.51 -0.52 -4.84
CA LEU A 10 -3.55 0.60 -5.78
C LEU A 10 -4.63 0.44 -6.85
N SER A 11 -4.84 -0.77 -7.34
CA SER A 11 -5.71 -0.98 -8.49
C SER A 11 -7.18 -0.77 -8.16
N PRO A 12 -7.95 -0.17 -9.06
CA PRO A 12 -9.40 -0.24 -8.98
C PRO A 12 -9.86 -1.68 -9.25
N ARG A 13 -11.11 -1.96 -8.90
CA ARG A 13 -11.71 -3.23 -9.24
C ARG A 13 -11.93 -3.27 -10.75
N LEU A 14 -11.25 -4.18 -11.43
CA LEU A 14 -11.34 -4.28 -12.88
C LEU A 14 -12.36 -5.34 -13.29
N PRO A 15 -13.18 -5.10 -14.33
CA PRO A 15 -14.08 -6.11 -14.85
C PRO A 15 -13.33 -7.37 -15.29
N HIS A 16 -13.88 -8.52 -15.02
CA HIS A 16 -13.32 -9.83 -15.40
C HIS A 16 -11.94 -10.14 -14.79
N ARG A 17 -11.57 -9.43 -13.72
CA ARG A 17 -10.30 -9.65 -13.00
C ARG A 17 -10.58 -9.95 -11.54
N ASP A 18 -11.41 -10.94 -11.31
CA ASP A 18 -11.78 -11.34 -9.96
C ASP A 18 -10.59 -12.00 -9.23
N GLY A 19 -10.47 -11.69 -7.96
CA GLY A 19 -9.48 -12.30 -7.10
C GLY A 19 -8.07 -11.78 -7.23
N LEU A 20 -7.82 -10.76 -8.06
CA LEU A 20 -6.50 -10.17 -8.24
C LEU A 20 -6.52 -8.67 -7.94
N CYS A 21 -5.43 -8.16 -7.41
CA CYS A 21 -5.24 -6.72 -7.28
C CYS A 21 -3.77 -6.35 -7.40
N THR A 22 -3.53 -5.10 -7.76
CA THR A 22 -2.19 -4.55 -7.87
C THR A 22 -1.85 -3.85 -6.56
N VAL A 23 -0.71 -4.19 -5.98
CA VAL A 23 -0.28 -3.67 -4.69
C VAL A 23 1.12 -3.09 -4.77
N ILE A 24 1.43 -2.21 -3.84
CA ILE A 24 2.74 -1.60 -3.70
C ILE A 24 3.21 -1.85 -2.27
N PRO A 25 4.39 -2.47 -2.09
CA PRO A 25 4.93 -2.68 -0.74
C PRO A 25 5.23 -1.35 -0.06
N LEU A 26 4.97 -1.29 1.23
CA LEU A 26 5.27 -0.14 2.06
C LEU A 26 6.46 -0.47 2.96
N SER A 27 7.41 0.46 3.07
CA SER A 27 8.62 0.29 3.86
C SER A 27 8.67 1.32 4.98
N THR A 28 9.32 0.97 6.08
CA THR A 28 9.62 1.92 7.15
C THR A 28 10.92 2.68 6.90
N LYS A 29 11.70 2.25 5.91
CA LYS A 29 12.98 2.88 5.59
C LYS A 29 12.82 3.91 4.49
N PRO A 30 13.32 5.16 4.69
CA PRO A 30 13.25 6.17 3.64
C PRO A 30 14.15 5.79 2.44
N PRO A 31 13.77 6.23 1.22
CA PRO A 31 14.62 6.03 0.07
C PRO A 31 15.83 6.95 0.11
N ARG A 32 16.79 6.68 -0.76
CA ARG A 32 17.90 7.59 -0.96
C ARG A 32 17.39 8.90 -1.56
N GLU A 33 18.11 9.98 -1.29
CA GLU A 33 17.76 11.28 -1.84
C GLU A 33 17.74 11.24 -3.38
N GLY A 34 16.76 11.94 -3.96
CA GLY A 34 16.61 12.01 -5.41
C GLY A 34 15.84 10.87 -6.06
N ILE A 35 15.36 9.90 -5.28
CA ILE A 35 14.60 8.78 -5.82
C ILE A 35 13.14 9.22 -6.05
N LEU A 36 12.71 9.20 -7.32
CA LEU A 36 11.36 9.62 -7.70
C LEU A 36 10.34 8.47 -7.76
N TYR A 37 10.83 7.25 -7.84
CA TYR A 37 9.96 6.06 -7.92
C TYR A 37 9.59 5.49 -6.53
N GLN A 38 9.85 6.23 -5.50
CA GLN A 38 9.38 5.93 -4.14
C GLN A 38 8.87 7.23 -3.53
N CYS A 39 7.79 7.15 -2.77
CA CYS A 39 7.25 8.34 -2.14
C CYS A 39 6.77 8.05 -0.73
N LYS A 40 6.72 9.09 0.09
CA LYS A 40 6.21 9.01 1.45
C LYS A 40 4.69 9.00 1.42
N VAL A 41 4.11 8.05 2.12
CA VAL A 41 2.67 7.93 2.27
C VAL A 41 2.31 8.16 3.73
N SER A 42 1.37 9.06 3.97
CA SER A 42 0.83 9.33 5.29
C SER A 42 -0.45 8.53 5.47
N LEU A 43 -0.46 7.66 6.49
CA LEU A 43 -1.64 6.89 6.83
C LEU A 43 -2.54 7.71 7.76
N PRO A 44 -3.87 7.53 7.71
CA PRO A 44 -4.77 8.26 8.60
C PRO A 44 -4.59 7.89 10.07
N GLN A 45 -4.03 6.72 10.34
CA GLN A 45 -3.72 6.27 11.68
C GLN A 45 -2.53 5.32 11.66
N SER A 46 -1.90 5.13 12.81
CA SER A 46 -0.78 4.22 12.92
C SER A 46 -1.20 2.79 12.57
N ALA A 47 -0.37 2.09 11.77
CA ALA A 47 -0.60 0.69 11.51
C ALA A 47 -0.36 -0.12 12.79
N PRO A 48 -1.04 -1.27 12.96
CA PRO A 48 -0.85 -2.11 14.14
C PRO A 48 0.49 -2.85 14.10
N TYR A 49 0.93 -3.30 15.28
CA TYR A 49 2.14 -4.13 15.40
C TYR A 49 2.09 -5.30 14.40
N PRO A 50 3.16 -5.63 13.71
CA PRO A 50 4.53 -5.07 13.81
C PRO A 50 4.82 -3.92 12.85
N TYR A 51 3.82 -3.27 12.32
CA TYR A 51 3.96 -2.24 11.29
C TYR A 51 3.70 -0.82 11.81
N GLU A 52 3.93 -0.54 13.09
CA GLU A 52 3.58 0.75 13.70
C GLU A 52 4.15 1.94 12.95
N GLY A 53 3.43 3.05 13.06
CA GLY A 53 3.80 4.33 12.45
C GLY A 53 2.81 4.77 11.41
N LYS A 54 2.63 6.09 11.28
CA LYS A 54 1.75 6.68 10.29
C LYS A 54 2.42 6.90 8.93
N PHE A 55 3.74 7.02 8.92
CA PHE A 55 4.47 7.32 7.69
C PHE A 55 5.16 6.08 7.16
N LYS A 56 4.92 5.81 5.89
CA LYS A 56 5.55 4.69 5.18
C LYS A 56 6.06 5.20 3.86
N TRP A 57 6.99 4.48 3.25
CA TRP A 57 7.48 4.79 1.92
C TRP A 57 6.99 3.73 0.95
N ALA A 58 6.24 4.18 -0.06
CA ALA A 58 5.71 3.30 -1.10
C ALA A 58 6.82 3.00 -2.11
N LYS A 59 7.15 1.71 -2.23
CA LYS A 59 8.17 1.25 -3.17
C LYS A 59 7.52 0.93 -4.51
N CYS A 60 7.27 1.96 -5.30
CA CYS A 60 6.52 1.83 -6.54
C CYS A 60 7.25 1.02 -7.61
N ASP A 61 8.57 0.91 -7.49
CA ASP A 61 9.38 0.04 -8.35
C ASP A 61 9.17 -1.44 -8.07
N MET A 62 8.51 -1.78 -6.96
CA MET A 62 8.19 -3.16 -6.59
C MET A 62 6.69 -3.46 -6.72
N LEU A 63 6.02 -2.74 -7.60
CA LEU A 63 4.62 -2.96 -7.92
C LEU A 63 4.38 -4.42 -8.32
N ALA A 64 3.34 -5.04 -7.78
CA ALA A 64 3.06 -6.44 -8.04
C ALA A 64 1.56 -6.71 -8.09
N THR A 65 1.17 -7.71 -8.86
CA THR A 65 -0.21 -8.20 -8.87
C THR A 65 -0.29 -9.46 -8.02
N LEU A 66 -1.19 -9.46 -7.06
CA LEU A 66 -1.36 -10.57 -6.12
C LEU A 66 -2.79 -11.06 -6.11
N SER A 67 -2.99 -12.32 -5.76
CA SER A 67 -4.32 -12.84 -5.50
C SER A 67 -4.78 -12.42 -4.10
N TYR A 68 -6.07 -12.25 -3.92
CA TYR A 68 -6.64 -11.91 -2.61
C TYR A 68 -6.33 -12.97 -1.55
N GLU A 69 -6.15 -14.21 -1.95
CA GLU A 69 -5.81 -15.29 -1.03
C GLU A 69 -4.47 -15.08 -0.33
N ARG A 70 -3.57 -14.31 -0.95
CA ARG A 70 -2.25 -14.00 -0.38
C ARG A 70 -2.26 -12.76 0.48
N MET A 71 -3.40 -12.10 0.61
CA MET A 71 -3.53 -10.84 1.33
C MET A 71 -4.31 -11.03 2.60
N LYS A 72 -3.96 -10.24 3.63
CA LYS A 72 -4.68 -10.22 4.90
C LYS A 72 -4.83 -8.79 5.36
N LEU A 73 -5.94 -8.52 6.04
CA LEU A 73 -6.07 -7.25 6.76
C LEU A 73 -5.22 -7.31 8.02
N PRO A 74 -4.64 -6.16 8.45
CA PRO A 74 -3.90 -6.13 9.70
C PRO A 74 -4.76 -6.56 10.88
N PHE A 75 -4.22 -7.46 11.68
CA PHE A 75 -4.91 -8.01 12.84
C PHE A 75 -4.70 -7.11 14.06
N THR A 76 -5.77 -6.69 14.71
CA THR A 76 -5.70 -5.78 15.86
C THR A 76 -6.08 -6.41 17.19
N GLY A 77 -6.38 -7.70 17.22
CA GLY A 77 -6.78 -8.39 18.44
C GLY A 77 -8.10 -9.10 18.26
N ARG A 78 -8.72 -9.47 19.40
CA ARG A 78 -10.01 -10.15 19.39
C ARG A 78 -11.07 -9.25 20.01
N ASP A 79 -12.29 -9.37 19.50
CA ASP A 79 -13.44 -8.70 20.10
C ASP A 79 -13.70 -9.35 21.47
N PRO A 80 -13.70 -8.59 22.58
CA PRO A 80 -13.93 -9.15 23.89
C PRO A 80 -15.34 -9.72 24.07
N MET A 81 -16.29 -9.29 23.26
CA MET A 81 -17.67 -9.75 23.35
C MET A 81 -17.91 -11.04 22.57
N THR A 82 -17.31 -11.17 21.40
CA THR A 82 -17.56 -12.32 20.50
C THR A 82 -16.39 -13.28 20.37
N GLY A 83 -15.20 -12.88 20.82
CA GLY A 83 -13.99 -13.67 20.65
C GLY A 83 -13.47 -13.71 19.21
N LYS A 84 -14.11 -13.04 18.29
CA LYS A 84 -13.70 -13.02 16.89
C LYS A 84 -12.50 -12.09 16.68
N ARG A 85 -11.69 -12.40 15.67
CA ARG A 85 -10.55 -11.55 15.32
C ARG A 85 -11.02 -10.22 14.78
N LYS A 86 -10.36 -9.15 15.22
CA LYS A 86 -10.59 -7.80 14.68
C LYS A 86 -9.53 -7.51 13.66
N TYR A 87 -9.92 -6.90 12.56
CA TYR A 87 -9.02 -6.46 11.50
C TYR A 87 -9.17 -4.97 11.29
N LEU A 88 -8.05 -4.32 11.05
CA LEU A 88 -8.03 -2.89 10.80
C LEU A 88 -8.06 -2.64 9.30
N GLN A 89 -9.00 -1.80 8.89
CA GLN A 89 -9.09 -1.36 7.50
C GLN A 89 -8.65 0.10 7.46
N ILE A 90 -7.50 0.35 6.84
CA ILE A 90 -6.96 1.70 6.69
C ILE A 90 -7.18 2.15 5.26
N VAL A 91 -7.86 3.27 5.09
CA VAL A 91 -8.10 3.86 3.77
C VAL A 91 -7.23 5.10 3.62
N VAL A 92 -6.33 5.06 2.65
CA VAL A 92 -5.42 6.17 2.37
C VAL A 92 -6.17 7.25 1.59
N SER A 93 -5.89 8.53 1.89
CA SER A 93 -6.58 9.64 1.23
C SER A 93 -6.28 9.71 -0.26
N GLU A 94 -7.16 10.35 -1.02
CA GLU A 94 -6.97 10.51 -2.47
C GLU A 94 -5.70 11.30 -2.80
N GLU A 95 -5.35 12.29 -1.98
CA GLU A 95 -4.11 13.06 -2.19
C GLU A 95 -2.89 12.17 -2.10
N GLU A 96 -2.86 11.26 -1.13
CA GLU A 96 -1.76 10.31 -0.98
C GLU A 96 -1.71 9.34 -2.16
N ILE A 97 -2.87 8.85 -2.61
CA ILE A 97 -2.96 7.96 -3.76
C ILE A 97 -2.44 8.64 -5.03
N GLU A 98 -2.74 9.93 -5.23
CA GLU A 98 -2.24 10.67 -6.39
C GLU A 98 -0.70 10.77 -6.37
N LYS A 99 -0.10 10.99 -5.22
CA LYS A 99 1.36 10.99 -5.09
C LYS A 99 1.94 9.63 -5.47
N VAL A 100 1.31 8.56 -5.02
CA VAL A 100 1.75 7.20 -5.34
C VAL A 100 1.65 6.94 -6.84
N LYS A 101 0.57 7.35 -7.48
CA LYS A 101 0.40 7.20 -8.93
C LYS A 101 1.50 7.89 -9.71
N VAL A 102 1.90 9.10 -9.30
CA VAL A 102 3.00 9.80 -9.95
C VAL A 102 4.31 9.02 -9.80
N SER A 103 4.59 8.50 -8.62
CA SER A 103 5.78 7.69 -8.41
C SER A 103 5.77 6.39 -9.21
N VAL A 104 4.59 5.79 -9.38
CA VAL A 104 4.43 4.60 -10.25
C VAL A 104 4.79 4.95 -11.68
N MET A 105 4.36 6.10 -12.17
CA MET A 105 4.70 6.54 -13.53
C MET A 105 6.22 6.66 -13.70
N TYR A 106 6.92 7.23 -12.74
CA TYR A 106 8.38 7.28 -12.76
C TYR A 106 8.98 5.87 -12.75
N ALA A 107 8.46 4.98 -11.90
CA ALA A 107 8.98 3.61 -11.79
C ALA A 107 8.83 2.84 -13.10
N LEU A 108 7.75 3.08 -13.84
CA LEU A 108 7.47 2.39 -15.10
C LEU A 108 8.07 3.11 -16.32
N GLY A 109 8.73 4.23 -16.13
CA GLY A 109 9.30 4.99 -17.23
C GLY A 109 8.25 5.66 -18.13
N LEU A 110 7.05 5.87 -17.62
CA LEU A 110 5.99 6.52 -18.38
C LEU A 110 6.14 8.02 -18.32
N GLU A 111 5.79 8.69 -19.44
CA GLU A 111 5.78 10.14 -19.43
C GLU A 111 4.67 10.64 -18.50
N ARG A 112 5.03 11.55 -17.63
CA ARG A 112 4.06 12.22 -16.78
C ARG A 112 3.15 13.08 -17.65
N PRO A 113 1.83 13.01 -17.49
CA PRO A 113 0.95 13.92 -18.20
C PRO A 113 1.37 15.37 -17.97
N ALA A 114 1.25 16.20 -18.99
CA ALA A 114 1.59 17.60 -18.87
C ALA A 114 0.83 18.22 -17.70
N PRO A 115 1.47 19.12 -16.95
CA PRO A 115 0.74 19.79 -15.87
C PRO A 115 -0.42 20.58 -16.47
N PHE A 116 -1.52 20.43 -15.82
CA PHE A 116 -2.78 20.99 -16.28
C PHE A 116 -2.89 22.43 -15.87
#